data_e0ab171a18ad0824423516c4c040d231
#
_entry.id   e0ab171a18ad0824423516c4c040d231
#
_cell.length_a   1.000
_cell.length_b   1.000
_cell.length_c   1.000
_cell.angle_alpha   90.00
_cell.angle_beta   90.00
_cell.angle_gamma   90.00
#
_symmetry.space_group_name_H-M   'P 1'
#
loop_
_entity.id
_entity.type
_entity.pdbx_description
1 polymer ?
#
loop_
_entity_poly.entity_id
_entity_poly.type
_entity_poly.pdbx_seq_one_letter_code
_entity_poly.pdbx_strand_id
1 'polypeptide(L)'
;MNKKDVLIIGGGVSGLSAAWFLKDSANVTLVESDARLGGHANTVTHSKAGRDVAVDTGYMVFNRPNYPLLSKWFDDLGVATYPTDMSFSVSMRPNGVEYNGSDLNGLFAQRLNLVRPRFHRMIRDILRFNKTATNDLRNDAIRPEQTLADYLEMHRFSKELRQHYLLPMAAAIWSSPVEAVAHFSARSLIRFFDNHGLMQLKDRPRWETVVNGSQSYVKKVAEQLGEQVLLGDPAVAAIREGKQWCVELASGKQLRADELVMACHSDQASRIVKSQSPAQRLVLNSVRYQTNIAVLHNDEALMPKRKAAWSSWNYLGEQQDGSDPSVSMTYWMNSLQNLNTRTNYFVTLNPVLEPEKNKVVQRIEYAHPVFDSDSESRLNALPLVQGENHLWVAGAWTGYGFHEDGMRSGVEVAHAISGGKALDKAWLDALIASRDLIEQKKDKAAA
;
A
#
# COMPACT_ATOMS: atom_id res chain seq x y z
N MET A 1 24.73 -8.04 -29.74
CA MET A 1 25.20 -8.06 -28.36
C MET A 1 24.44 -9.16 -27.64
N ASN A 2 25.10 -9.99 -26.85
CA ASN A 2 24.38 -10.98 -26.02
C ASN A 2 23.48 -10.23 -25.02
N LYS A 3 22.27 -10.75 -24.83
CA LYS A 3 21.39 -10.24 -23.77
C LYS A 3 22.06 -10.45 -22.41
N LYS A 4 21.88 -9.49 -21.49
CA LYS A 4 22.33 -9.65 -20.09
C LYS A 4 21.46 -10.68 -19.37
N ASP A 5 22.05 -11.44 -18.48
CA ASP A 5 21.34 -12.29 -17.54
C ASP A 5 20.91 -11.46 -16.32
N VAL A 6 19.61 -11.37 -16.08
CA VAL A 6 19.02 -10.58 -14.98
C VAL A 6 18.25 -11.50 -14.04
N LEU A 7 18.65 -11.53 -12.78
CA LEU A 7 17.98 -12.28 -11.73
C LEU A 7 17.20 -11.33 -10.84
N ILE A 8 15.90 -11.60 -10.68
CA ILE A 8 14.97 -10.78 -9.89
C ILE A 8 14.48 -11.61 -8.70
N ILE A 9 14.64 -11.11 -7.49
CA ILE A 9 14.22 -11.79 -6.25
C ILE A 9 13.00 -11.07 -5.67
N GLY A 10 11.86 -11.76 -5.70
CA GLY A 10 10.56 -11.28 -5.26
C GLY A 10 9.56 -11.09 -6.39
N GLY A 11 8.42 -11.78 -6.31
CA GLY A 11 7.35 -11.81 -7.31
C GLY A 11 6.16 -10.89 -6.99
N GLY A 12 6.37 -9.83 -6.20
CA GLY A 12 5.40 -8.75 -5.99
C GLY A 12 5.33 -7.81 -7.20
N VAL A 13 4.51 -6.74 -7.11
CA VAL A 13 4.32 -5.78 -8.22
C VAL A 13 5.63 -5.20 -8.75
N SER A 14 6.63 -4.97 -7.89
CA SER A 14 7.94 -4.43 -8.27
C SER A 14 8.75 -5.41 -9.12
N GLY A 15 8.83 -6.68 -8.69
CA GLY A 15 9.54 -7.71 -9.45
C GLY A 15 8.83 -8.09 -10.74
N LEU A 16 7.50 -8.18 -10.69
CA LEU A 16 6.67 -8.46 -11.87
C LEU A 16 6.81 -7.36 -12.92
N SER A 17 6.79 -6.08 -12.52
CA SER A 17 6.99 -4.96 -13.46
C SER A 17 8.41 -4.94 -14.01
N ALA A 18 9.43 -5.10 -13.17
CA ALA A 18 10.82 -5.18 -13.63
C ALA A 18 11.03 -6.32 -14.66
N ALA A 19 10.50 -7.51 -14.36
CA ALA A 19 10.57 -8.66 -15.25
C ALA A 19 9.84 -8.40 -16.59
N TRP A 20 8.63 -7.84 -16.52
CA TRP A 20 7.82 -7.58 -17.70
C TRP A 20 8.48 -6.58 -18.66
N PHE A 21 9.08 -5.52 -18.13
CA PHE A 21 9.79 -4.52 -18.97
C PHE A 21 11.14 -5.00 -19.49
N LEU A 22 11.74 -6.01 -18.86
CA LEU A 22 13.03 -6.57 -19.28
C LEU A 22 12.92 -7.80 -20.18
N LYS A 23 11.75 -8.48 -20.24
CA LYS A 23 11.57 -9.79 -20.88
C LYS A 23 12.08 -9.86 -22.35
N ASP A 24 11.97 -8.75 -23.09
CA ASP A 24 12.38 -8.70 -24.50
C ASP A 24 13.85 -8.27 -24.68
N SER A 25 14.44 -7.57 -23.70
CA SER A 25 15.79 -6.99 -23.77
C SER A 25 16.85 -7.75 -22.98
N ALA A 26 16.46 -8.62 -22.05
CA ALA A 26 17.34 -9.39 -21.20
C ALA A 26 16.89 -10.86 -21.08
N ASN A 27 17.78 -11.75 -20.58
CA ASN A 27 17.41 -13.08 -20.13
C ASN A 27 16.99 -12.97 -18.66
N VAL A 28 15.70 -12.90 -18.40
CA VAL A 28 15.16 -12.69 -17.05
C VAL A 28 14.92 -14.02 -16.35
N THR A 29 15.28 -14.11 -15.09
CA THR A 29 14.81 -15.16 -14.16
C THR A 29 14.19 -14.49 -12.94
N LEU A 30 12.93 -14.78 -12.66
CA LEU A 30 12.21 -14.28 -11.48
C LEU A 30 12.08 -15.39 -10.44
N VAL A 31 12.55 -15.15 -9.22
CA VAL A 31 12.46 -16.08 -8.09
C VAL A 31 11.50 -15.54 -7.05
N GLU A 32 10.55 -16.36 -6.64
CA GLU A 32 9.58 -16.06 -5.58
C GLU A 32 9.59 -17.15 -4.50
N SER A 33 9.62 -16.73 -3.24
CA SER A 33 9.63 -17.62 -2.08
C SER A 33 8.30 -18.38 -1.89
N ASP A 34 7.20 -17.72 -2.22
CA ASP A 34 5.86 -18.31 -2.10
C ASP A 34 5.55 -19.23 -3.31
N ALA A 35 4.57 -20.11 -3.12
CA ALA A 35 4.03 -20.93 -4.20
C ALA A 35 3.17 -20.14 -5.20
N ARG A 36 3.06 -18.82 -5.04
CA ARG A 36 2.29 -17.91 -5.89
C ARG A 36 3.01 -16.59 -6.12
N LEU A 37 2.76 -15.97 -7.25
CA LEU A 37 3.15 -14.58 -7.53
C LEU A 37 2.14 -13.58 -6.96
N GLY A 38 2.53 -12.32 -6.91
CA GLY A 38 1.69 -11.16 -6.62
C GLY A 38 1.99 -10.46 -5.30
N GLY A 39 2.63 -11.14 -4.32
CA GLY A 39 2.86 -10.55 -3.01
C GLY A 39 1.55 -10.07 -2.37
N HIS A 40 1.39 -8.75 -2.16
CA HIS A 40 0.16 -8.13 -1.66
C HIS A 40 -1.02 -8.16 -2.65
N ALA A 41 -0.80 -8.37 -3.95
CA ALA A 41 -1.86 -8.71 -4.90
C ALA A 41 -2.25 -10.18 -4.67
N ASN A 42 -3.15 -10.38 -3.71
CA ASN A 42 -3.54 -11.69 -3.19
C ASN A 42 -5.05 -11.85 -3.16
N THR A 43 -5.57 -12.61 -4.11
CA THR A 43 -6.99 -12.93 -4.21
C THR A 43 -7.24 -14.34 -3.68
N VAL A 44 -8.04 -14.46 -2.64
CA VAL A 44 -8.50 -15.75 -2.07
C VAL A 44 -9.80 -16.16 -2.74
N THR A 45 -9.85 -17.35 -3.29
CA THR A 45 -11.08 -17.92 -3.83
C THR A 45 -11.76 -18.77 -2.75
N HIS A 46 -12.98 -18.40 -2.37
CA HIS A 46 -13.78 -19.15 -1.42
C HIS A 46 -15.01 -19.76 -2.11
N SER A 47 -15.08 -21.09 -2.12
CA SER A 47 -16.20 -21.82 -2.68
C SER A 47 -17.30 -22.01 -1.64
N LYS A 48 -18.48 -21.46 -1.88
CA LYS A 48 -19.66 -21.59 -1.00
C LYS A 48 -20.91 -21.87 -1.80
N ALA A 49 -21.63 -22.93 -1.46
CA ALA A 49 -22.85 -23.35 -2.15
C ALA A 49 -22.70 -23.49 -3.68
N GLY A 50 -21.56 -24.07 -4.13
CA GLY A 50 -21.27 -24.31 -5.55
C GLY A 50 -20.91 -23.05 -6.36
N ARG A 51 -20.57 -21.93 -5.69
CA ARG A 51 -20.11 -20.68 -6.32
C ARG A 51 -18.77 -20.28 -5.75
N ASP A 52 -17.86 -19.92 -6.63
CA ASP A 52 -16.57 -19.35 -6.27
C ASP A 52 -16.68 -17.82 -6.16
N VAL A 53 -16.18 -17.29 -5.06
CA VAL A 53 -16.10 -15.87 -4.80
C VAL A 53 -14.63 -15.50 -4.63
N ALA A 54 -14.12 -14.64 -5.50
CA ALA A 54 -12.75 -14.15 -5.47
C ALA A 54 -12.68 -12.85 -4.63
N VAL A 55 -11.91 -12.88 -3.55
CA VAL A 55 -11.83 -11.79 -2.59
C VAL A 55 -10.37 -11.36 -2.40
N ASP A 56 -10.04 -10.11 -2.69
CA ASP A 56 -8.72 -9.54 -2.42
C ASP A 56 -8.51 -9.33 -0.93
N THR A 57 -7.30 -9.62 -0.46
CA THR A 57 -6.96 -9.57 0.96
C THR A 57 -5.82 -8.62 1.28
N GLY A 58 -5.12 -8.11 0.25
CA GLY A 58 -4.02 -7.15 0.38
C GLY A 58 -4.27 -5.91 -0.49
N TYR A 59 -3.74 -5.87 -1.71
CA TYR A 59 -4.04 -4.80 -2.66
C TYR A 59 -5.48 -4.93 -3.21
N MET A 60 -6.27 -3.86 -3.12
CA MET A 60 -7.71 -3.91 -3.44
C MET A 60 -8.17 -2.83 -4.43
N VAL A 61 -7.60 -1.62 -4.37
CA VAL A 61 -8.13 -0.43 -5.06
C VAL A 61 -7.03 0.47 -5.59
N PHE A 62 -7.36 1.22 -6.64
CA PHE A 62 -6.51 2.26 -7.20
C PHE A 62 -7.39 3.38 -7.78
N ASN A 63 -6.77 4.49 -8.16
CA ASN A 63 -7.41 5.52 -8.97
C ASN A 63 -6.44 6.01 -10.04
N ARG A 64 -6.93 6.27 -11.24
CA ARG A 64 -6.09 6.57 -12.40
C ARG A 64 -5.19 7.80 -12.22
N PRO A 65 -5.64 8.91 -11.61
CA PRO A 65 -4.78 10.08 -11.42
C PRO A 65 -3.55 9.83 -10.55
N ASN A 66 -3.65 8.96 -9.53
CA ASN A 66 -2.54 8.70 -8.60
C ASN A 66 -1.77 7.40 -8.91
N TYR A 67 -2.23 6.63 -9.90
CA TYR A 67 -1.65 5.36 -10.33
C TYR A 67 -1.44 5.33 -11.85
N PRO A 68 -0.68 6.30 -12.43
CA PRO A 68 -0.56 6.40 -13.89
C PRO A 68 0.14 5.20 -14.52
N LEU A 69 1.21 4.66 -13.90
CA LEU A 69 1.91 3.47 -14.39
C LEU A 69 1.03 2.22 -14.29
N LEU A 70 0.43 2.00 -13.13
CA LEU A 70 -0.42 0.83 -12.91
C LEU A 70 -1.65 0.85 -13.83
N SER A 71 -2.26 2.03 -14.01
CA SER A 71 -3.40 2.22 -14.92
C SER A 71 -3.03 1.88 -16.36
N LYS A 72 -1.91 2.40 -16.82
CA LYS A 72 -1.40 2.09 -18.17
C LYS A 72 -1.08 0.61 -18.31
N TRP A 73 -0.47 0.00 -17.30
CA TRP A 73 -0.16 -1.43 -17.34
C TRP A 73 -1.42 -2.30 -17.43
N PHE A 74 -2.47 -1.95 -16.68
CA PHE A 74 -3.75 -2.63 -16.77
C PHE A 74 -4.39 -2.48 -18.16
N ASP A 75 -4.31 -1.29 -18.75
CA ASP A 75 -4.82 -1.04 -20.10
C ASP A 75 -4.05 -1.87 -21.14
N ASP A 76 -2.71 -1.89 -21.09
CA ASP A 76 -1.85 -2.66 -22.01
C ASP A 76 -2.01 -4.19 -21.85
N LEU A 77 -2.24 -4.66 -20.62
CA LEU A 77 -2.52 -6.08 -20.33
C LEU A 77 -3.98 -6.48 -20.62
N GLY A 78 -4.86 -5.53 -20.93
CA GLY A 78 -6.29 -5.78 -21.07
C GLY A 78 -6.93 -6.28 -19.76
N VAL A 79 -6.50 -5.73 -18.61
CA VAL A 79 -7.08 -6.03 -17.31
C VAL A 79 -8.36 -5.23 -17.13
N ALA A 80 -9.49 -5.91 -16.95
CA ALA A 80 -10.76 -5.25 -16.73
C ALA A 80 -10.84 -4.69 -15.31
N THR A 81 -11.34 -3.47 -15.19
CA THR A 81 -11.58 -2.77 -13.92
C THR A 81 -13.00 -2.20 -13.86
N TYR A 82 -13.50 -1.92 -12.69
CA TYR A 82 -14.77 -1.24 -12.50
C TYR A 82 -14.72 -0.28 -11.31
N PRO A 83 -15.63 0.73 -11.30
CA PRO A 83 -15.70 1.68 -10.19
C PRO A 83 -16.03 1.01 -8.88
N THR A 84 -15.41 1.52 -7.81
CA THR A 84 -15.68 1.04 -6.46
C THR A 84 -16.05 2.17 -5.51
N ASP A 85 -16.71 1.79 -4.41
CA ASP A 85 -17.00 2.69 -3.30
C ASP A 85 -15.82 2.74 -2.32
N MET A 86 -15.39 3.95 -1.98
CA MET A 86 -14.32 4.23 -1.00
C MET A 86 -14.88 4.96 0.22
N SER A 87 -16.09 4.61 0.63
CA SER A 87 -16.69 5.13 1.84
C SER A 87 -15.94 4.68 3.09
N PHE A 88 -15.94 5.56 4.10
CA PHE A 88 -15.23 5.35 5.35
C PHE A 88 -16.17 5.57 6.54
N SER A 89 -16.14 4.66 7.50
CA SER A 89 -16.87 4.78 8.76
C SER A 89 -15.98 4.68 9.99
N VAL A 90 -16.46 5.26 11.06
CA VAL A 90 -15.86 5.17 12.40
C VAL A 90 -16.89 4.62 13.37
N SER A 91 -16.50 3.59 14.12
CA SER A 91 -17.28 3.02 15.21
C SER A 91 -16.38 2.87 16.45
N MET A 92 -16.67 3.65 17.49
CA MET A 92 -15.95 3.61 18.76
C MET A 92 -16.81 2.88 19.80
N ARG A 93 -16.31 1.76 20.32
CA ARG A 93 -17.02 0.94 21.32
C ARG A 93 -16.50 1.20 22.74
N PRO A 94 -17.27 0.93 23.79
CA PRO A 94 -18.67 0.43 23.79
C PRO A 94 -19.73 1.50 23.48
N ASN A 95 -19.54 2.76 23.85
CA ASN A 95 -20.58 3.80 23.82
C ASN A 95 -20.17 5.07 23.06
N GLY A 96 -19.19 4.95 22.19
CA GLY A 96 -18.64 6.09 21.45
C GLY A 96 -19.46 6.52 20.24
N VAL A 97 -18.77 7.21 19.35
CA VAL A 97 -19.32 7.75 18.10
C VAL A 97 -19.41 6.64 17.04
N GLU A 98 -20.50 6.62 16.28
CA GLU A 98 -20.68 5.74 15.13
C GLU A 98 -21.30 6.52 13.97
N TYR A 99 -20.58 6.62 12.86
CA TYR A 99 -21.00 7.36 11.66
C TYR A 99 -20.20 6.93 10.42
N ASN A 100 -20.71 7.29 9.23
CA ASN A 100 -19.95 7.34 7.99
C ASN A 100 -20.06 8.72 7.32
N GLY A 101 -19.14 9.02 6.43
CA GLY A 101 -19.07 10.33 5.76
C GLY A 101 -19.72 10.39 4.37
N SER A 102 -20.48 9.37 3.94
CA SER A 102 -20.95 9.27 2.55
C SER A 102 -22.16 10.16 2.28
N ASP A 103 -23.09 10.21 3.23
CA ASP A 103 -24.32 11.01 3.17
C ASP A 103 -24.82 11.44 4.55
N LEU A 104 -25.90 12.22 4.59
CA LEU A 104 -26.48 12.68 5.86
C LEU A 104 -27.07 11.53 6.69
N ASN A 105 -27.56 10.46 6.08
CA ASN A 105 -28.11 9.33 6.80
C ASN A 105 -26.99 8.55 7.49
N GLY A 106 -25.87 8.34 6.82
CA GLY A 106 -24.66 7.73 7.38
C GLY A 106 -23.99 8.62 8.43
N LEU A 107 -23.87 9.93 8.17
CA LEU A 107 -23.28 10.89 9.10
C LEU A 107 -24.04 10.91 10.44
N PHE A 108 -25.37 10.82 10.40
CA PHE A 108 -26.24 10.72 11.55
C PHE A 108 -26.82 9.31 11.76
N ALA A 109 -26.08 8.26 11.40
CA ALA A 109 -26.49 6.88 11.65
C ALA A 109 -26.80 6.65 13.15
N GLN A 110 -26.04 7.28 14.03
CA GLN A 110 -26.35 7.45 15.43
C GLN A 110 -27.16 8.74 15.62
N ARG A 111 -28.49 8.64 15.63
CA ARG A 111 -29.43 9.80 15.63
C ARG A 111 -29.18 10.82 16.75
N LEU A 112 -28.66 10.38 17.90
CA LEU A 112 -28.25 11.27 19.00
C LEU A 112 -27.15 12.27 18.59
N ASN A 113 -26.38 11.99 17.54
CA ASN A 113 -25.36 12.90 17.03
C ASN A 113 -25.96 14.20 16.46
N LEU A 114 -27.26 14.21 16.08
CA LEU A 114 -27.98 15.43 15.67
C LEU A 114 -28.00 16.52 16.75
N VAL A 115 -27.99 16.12 18.03
CA VAL A 115 -28.09 17.05 19.16
C VAL A 115 -26.81 17.09 20.02
N ARG A 116 -25.74 16.40 19.63
CA ARG A 116 -24.47 16.36 20.39
C ARG A 116 -23.55 17.51 19.97
N PRO A 117 -23.27 18.52 20.82
CA PRO A 117 -22.38 19.63 20.43
C PRO A 117 -20.96 19.20 20.04
N ARG A 118 -20.42 18.14 20.69
CA ARG A 118 -19.11 17.58 20.35
C ARG A 118 -19.03 17.04 18.94
N PHE A 119 -20.09 16.38 18.45
CA PHE A 119 -20.18 15.87 17.09
C PHE A 119 -20.20 16.99 16.05
N HIS A 120 -20.98 18.06 16.30
CA HIS A 120 -20.99 19.25 15.44
C HIS A 120 -19.65 20.00 15.46
N ARG A 121 -18.95 20.02 16.60
CA ARG A 121 -17.57 20.55 16.68
C ARG A 121 -16.62 19.77 15.78
N MET A 122 -16.68 18.44 15.81
CA MET A 122 -15.90 17.58 14.92
C MET A 122 -16.15 17.90 13.45
N ILE A 123 -17.40 17.97 13.03
CA ILE A 123 -17.74 18.30 11.62
C ILE A 123 -17.18 19.66 11.21
N ARG A 124 -17.37 20.69 12.05
CA ARG A 124 -16.81 22.02 11.79
C ARG A 124 -15.30 22.00 11.69
N ASP A 125 -14.62 21.25 12.56
CA ASP A 125 -13.18 21.13 12.56
C ASP A 125 -12.66 20.30 11.37
N ILE A 126 -13.41 19.31 10.85
CA ILE A 126 -13.09 18.63 9.59
C ILE A 126 -13.06 19.64 8.43
N LEU A 127 -14.09 20.47 8.31
CA LEU A 127 -14.16 21.49 7.24
C LEU A 127 -13.03 22.52 7.38
N ARG A 128 -12.75 22.94 8.63
CA ARG A 128 -11.64 23.86 8.94
C ARG A 128 -10.28 23.23 8.61
N PHE A 129 -10.07 21.97 9.01
CA PHE A 129 -8.84 21.23 8.71
C PHE A 129 -8.61 21.15 7.19
N ASN A 130 -9.60 20.70 6.44
CA ASN A 130 -9.49 20.59 4.99
C ASN A 130 -9.06 21.90 4.35
N LYS A 131 -9.69 23.03 4.74
CA LYS A 131 -9.35 24.35 4.21
C LYS A 131 -7.95 24.81 4.65
N THR A 132 -7.64 24.68 5.94
CA THR A 132 -6.37 25.16 6.51
C THR A 132 -5.21 24.33 5.96
N ALA A 133 -5.30 23.02 6.00
CA ALA A 133 -4.25 22.11 5.55
C ALA A 133 -3.94 22.27 4.06
N THR A 134 -4.96 22.42 3.20
CA THR A 134 -4.77 22.70 1.77
C THR A 134 -4.06 24.05 1.55
N ASN A 135 -4.44 25.10 2.29
CA ASN A 135 -3.79 26.41 2.17
C ASN A 135 -2.35 26.38 2.66
N ASP A 136 -2.09 25.76 3.81
CA ASP A 136 -0.75 25.66 4.39
C ASP A 136 0.18 24.83 3.49
N LEU A 137 -0.33 23.78 2.87
CA LEU A 137 0.42 22.98 1.90
C LEU A 137 0.81 23.81 0.67
N ARG A 138 -0.14 24.60 0.11
CA ARG A 138 0.08 25.44 -1.07
C ARG A 138 1.04 26.61 -0.80
N ASN A 139 1.04 27.14 0.41
CA ASN A 139 1.87 28.27 0.81
C ASN A 139 3.20 27.83 1.46
N ASP A 140 3.49 26.52 1.45
CA ASP A 140 4.70 25.95 2.07
C ASP A 140 4.85 26.30 3.57
N ALA A 141 3.72 26.44 4.28
CA ALA A 141 3.67 26.84 5.67
C ALA A 141 3.89 25.70 6.68
N ILE A 142 3.93 24.45 6.22
CA ILE A 142 4.15 23.25 7.06
C ILE A 142 5.65 22.95 7.10
N ARG A 143 6.27 23.02 8.29
CA ARG A 143 7.70 22.74 8.44
C ARG A 143 8.01 21.27 8.15
N PRO A 144 9.18 20.96 7.54
CA PRO A 144 9.55 19.58 7.19
C PRO A 144 9.55 18.62 8.38
N GLU A 145 10.05 19.06 9.54
CA GLU A 145 10.18 18.29 10.77
C GLU A 145 8.90 18.23 11.61
N GLN A 146 7.85 18.96 11.21
CA GLN A 146 6.62 19.08 11.99
C GLN A 146 5.82 17.79 11.95
N THR A 147 5.54 17.24 13.13
CA THR A 147 4.66 16.06 13.25
C THR A 147 3.18 16.43 13.05
N LEU A 148 2.35 15.44 12.74
CA LEU A 148 0.90 15.63 12.69
C LEU A 148 0.35 16.12 14.03
N ALA A 149 0.86 15.59 15.16
CA ALA A 149 0.46 16.03 16.49
C ALA A 149 0.75 17.52 16.70
N ASP A 150 1.97 17.98 16.39
CA ASP A 150 2.36 19.39 16.51
C ASP A 150 1.51 20.31 15.63
N TYR A 151 1.23 19.89 14.39
CA TYR A 151 0.39 20.63 13.46
C TYR A 151 -1.04 20.81 14.02
N LEU A 152 -1.63 19.73 14.52
CA LEU A 152 -2.97 19.76 15.08
C LEU A 152 -3.06 20.60 16.36
N GLU A 153 -2.01 20.59 17.17
CA GLU A 153 -1.90 21.41 18.38
C GLU A 153 -1.74 22.88 18.05
N MET A 154 -0.81 23.24 17.14
CA MET A 154 -0.57 24.61 16.68
C MET A 154 -1.85 25.29 16.18
N HIS A 155 -2.67 24.55 15.41
CA HIS A 155 -3.96 25.04 14.90
C HIS A 155 -5.12 24.88 15.88
N ARG A 156 -4.89 24.38 17.10
CA ARG A 156 -5.91 24.17 18.14
C ARG A 156 -7.13 23.37 17.65
N PHE A 157 -6.87 22.29 16.93
CA PHE A 157 -7.94 21.38 16.49
C PHE A 157 -8.47 20.56 17.66
N SER A 158 -9.79 20.30 17.66
CA SER A 158 -10.45 19.59 18.74
C SER A 158 -9.98 18.14 18.88
N LYS A 159 -10.14 17.61 20.10
CA LYS A 159 -9.87 16.21 20.40
C LYS A 159 -10.77 15.29 19.57
N GLU A 160 -11.99 15.72 19.29
CA GLU A 160 -12.94 14.96 18.48
C GLU A 160 -12.48 14.79 17.03
N LEU A 161 -11.92 15.84 16.39
CA LEU A 161 -11.30 15.73 15.06
C LEU A 161 -10.14 14.73 15.08
N ARG A 162 -9.26 14.86 16.07
CA ARG A 162 -8.06 14.01 16.18
C ARG A 162 -8.46 12.53 16.32
N GLN A 163 -9.28 12.21 17.34
CA GLN A 163 -9.54 10.84 17.76
C GLN A 163 -10.66 10.13 16.98
N HIS A 164 -11.58 10.88 16.37
CA HIS A 164 -12.74 10.28 15.72
C HIS A 164 -12.78 10.48 14.21
N TYR A 165 -11.78 11.14 13.62
CA TYR A 165 -11.71 11.33 12.18
C TYR A 165 -10.29 11.14 11.63
N LEU A 166 -9.36 12.04 11.99
CA LEU A 166 -8.09 12.15 11.28
C LEU A 166 -7.13 10.99 11.59
N LEU A 167 -6.88 10.71 12.87
CA LEU A 167 -6.01 9.62 13.27
C LEU A 167 -6.57 8.24 12.86
N PRO A 168 -7.89 7.95 13.04
CA PRO A 168 -8.50 6.74 12.50
C PRO A 168 -8.31 6.57 11.01
N MET A 169 -8.52 7.62 10.22
CA MET A 169 -8.38 7.56 8.76
C MET A 169 -6.93 7.31 8.36
N ALA A 170 -5.98 8.02 8.96
CA ALA A 170 -4.58 7.84 8.65
C ALA A 170 -4.06 6.46 9.11
N ALA A 171 -4.44 6.00 10.29
CA ALA A 171 -4.14 4.66 10.78
C ALA A 171 -4.65 3.55 9.83
N ALA A 172 -5.85 3.74 9.28
CA ALA A 172 -6.44 2.85 8.30
C ALA A 172 -5.64 2.77 7.00
N ILE A 173 -5.20 3.92 6.48
CA ILE A 173 -4.47 4.01 5.20
C ILE A 173 -3.10 3.33 5.26
N TRP A 174 -2.37 3.53 6.36
CA TRP A 174 -1.01 2.97 6.52
C TRP A 174 -0.96 1.68 7.35
N SER A 175 -2.11 1.14 7.75
CA SER A 175 -2.20 -0.05 8.62
C SER A 175 -1.30 0.06 9.85
N SER A 176 -1.21 1.28 10.41
CA SER A 176 -0.30 1.65 11.51
C SER A 176 -1.07 1.95 12.79
N PRO A 177 -0.48 1.75 13.98
CA PRO A 177 -1.08 2.19 15.24
C PRO A 177 -1.35 3.70 15.24
N VAL A 178 -2.42 4.11 15.93
CA VAL A 178 -2.84 5.52 16.01
C VAL A 178 -1.74 6.41 16.60
N GLU A 179 -1.01 5.91 17.60
CA GLU A 179 0.10 6.60 18.25
C GLU A 179 1.25 6.87 17.27
N ALA A 180 1.58 5.88 16.44
CA ALA A 180 2.62 6.03 15.43
C ALA A 180 2.25 7.09 14.39
N VAL A 181 0.97 7.12 13.97
CA VAL A 181 0.47 8.10 12.99
C VAL A 181 0.56 9.53 13.50
N ALA A 182 0.40 9.76 14.80
CA ALA A 182 0.54 11.09 15.40
C ALA A 182 1.93 11.70 15.19
N HIS A 183 2.95 10.85 15.06
CA HIS A 183 4.35 11.23 14.82
C HIS A 183 4.75 11.28 13.34
N PHE A 184 3.85 10.97 12.42
CA PHE A 184 4.13 11.12 10.98
C PHE A 184 4.38 12.58 10.62
N SER A 185 5.18 12.82 9.58
CA SER A 185 5.34 14.15 9.00
C SER A 185 3.98 14.73 8.60
N ALA A 186 3.61 15.87 9.20
CA ALA A 186 2.37 16.57 8.87
C ALA A 186 2.30 16.90 7.37
N ARG A 187 3.43 17.35 6.80
CA ARG A 187 3.55 17.70 5.39
C ARG A 187 3.26 16.49 4.49
N SER A 188 3.89 15.35 4.75
CA SER A 188 3.72 14.12 3.95
C SER A 188 2.30 13.60 4.02
N LEU A 189 1.70 13.56 5.21
CA LEU A 189 0.33 13.09 5.41
C LEU A 189 -0.71 14.01 4.75
N ILE A 190 -0.62 15.32 4.96
CA ILE A 190 -1.55 16.31 4.39
C ILE A 190 -1.46 16.29 2.86
N ARG A 191 -0.26 16.19 2.31
CA ARG A 191 -0.05 16.07 0.87
C ARG A 191 -0.67 14.81 0.29
N PHE A 192 -0.48 13.68 0.97
CA PHE A 192 -1.15 12.44 0.60
C PHE A 192 -2.68 12.61 0.56
N PHE A 193 -3.25 13.25 1.57
CA PHE A 193 -4.69 13.51 1.64
C PHE A 193 -5.15 14.43 0.49
N ASP A 194 -4.37 15.45 0.16
CA ASP A 194 -4.66 16.37 -0.95
C ASP A 194 -4.62 15.64 -2.30
N ASN A 195 -3.55 14.89 -2.57
CA ASN A 195 -3.40 14.12 -3.81
C ASN A 195 -4.51 13.10 -4.02
N HIS A 196 -4.97 12.43 -2.95
CA HIS A 196 -6.02 11.41 -3.03
C HIS A 196 -7.45 11.99 -2.91
N GLY A 197 -7.59 13.32 -2.88
CA GLY A 197 -8.89 13.99 -2.78
C GLY A 197 -9.61 13.74 -1.45
N LEU A 198 -8.90 13.31 -0.39
CA LEU A 198 -9.51 13.01 0.90
C LEU A 198 -9.96 14.27 1.65
N MET A 199 -9.37 15.42 1.33
CA MET A 199 -9.77 16.73 1.86
C MET A 199 -10.83 17.43 1.00
N GLN A 200 -11.22 16.83 -0.13
CA GLN A 200 -12.24 17.39 -1.05
C GLN A 200 -13.63 16.85 -0.71
N LEU A 201 -14.64 17.72 -0.79
CA LEU A 201 -16.05 17.33 -0.62
C LEU A 201 -16.70 16.95 -1.96
N LYS A 202 -16.18 17.50 -3.06
CA LYS A 202 -16.65 17.28 -4.43
C LYS A 202 -15.44 16.95 -5.31
N ASP A 203 -15.71 16.40 -6.49
CA ASP A 203 -14.70 16.10 -7.52
C ASP A 203 -13.57 15.16 -7.03
N ARG A 204 -13.92 14.24 -6.13
CA ARG A 204 -12.99 13.21 -5.64
C ARG A 204 -12.56 12.29 -6.77
N PRO A 205 -11.30 11.83 -6.79
CA PRO A 205 -10.86 10.80 -7.72
C PRO A 205 -11.79 9.60 -7.71
N ARG A 206 -12.15 9.11 -8.89
CA ARG A 206 -12.93 7.88 -9.00
C ARG A 206 -12.03 6.69 -8.72
N TRP A 207 -12.38 5.91 -7.73
CA TRP A 207 -11.67 4.69 -7.38
C TRP A 207 -12.15 3.51 -8.22
N GLU A 208 -11.24 2.62 -8.51
CA GLU A 208 -11.47 1.41 -9.30
C GLU A 208 -10.88 0.19 -8.57
N THR A 209 -11.41 -0.99 -8.89
CA THR A 209 -10.90 -2.28 -8.46
C THR A 209 -10.83 -3.23 -9.65
N VAL A 210 -10.01 -4.28 -9.54
CA VAL A 210 -9.80 -5.25 -10.62
C VAL A 210 -10.94 -6.28 -10.64
N VAL A 211 -11.50 -6.51 -11.81
CA VAL A 211 -12.53 -7.55 -12.02
C VAL A 211 -11.94 -8.93 -11.68
N ASN A 212 -12.64 -9.71 -10.87
CA ASN A 212 -12.21 -11.02 -10.35
C ASN A 212 -10.96 -10.97 -9.47
N GLY A 213 -10.63 -9.79 -8.93
CA GLY A 213 -9.53 -9.60 -7.99
C GLY A 213 -8.18 -9.34 -8.64
N SER A 214 -7.26 -8.86 -7.83
CA SER A 214 -5.92 -8.43 -8.25
C SER A 214 -5.07 -9.55 -8.87
N GLN A 215 -5.33 -10.81 -8.51
CA GLN A 215 -4.67 -11.97 -9.13
C GLN A 215 -4.88 -12.03 -10.65
N SER A 216 -5.89 -11.33 -11.19
CA SER A 216 -6.16 -11.30 -12.64
C SER A 216 -5.00 -10.67 -13.42
N TYR A 217 -4.44 -9.55 -12.96
CA TYR A 217 -3.28 -8.95 -13.63
C TYR A 217 -2.00 -9.77 -13.42
N VAL A 218 -1.84 -10.35 -12.22
CA VAL A 218 -0.67 -11.19 -11.90
C VAL A 218 -0.58 -12.38 -12.83
N LYS A 219 -1.71 -13.06 -13.09
CA LYS A 219 -1.78 -14.19 -14.03
C LYS A 219 -1.39 -13.77 -15.45
N LYS A 220 -1.91 -12.64 -15.94
CA LYS A 220 -1.59 -12.13 -17.28
C LYS A 220 -0.10 -11.81 -17.44
N VAL A 221 0.55 -11.29 -16.39
CA VAL A 221 1.99 -11.05 -16.39
C VAL A 221 2.76 -12.38 -16.36
N ALA A 222 2.37 -13.30 -15.47
CA ALA A 222 2.99 -14.61 -15.35
C ALA A 222 2.95 -15.41 -16.68
N GLU A 223 1.82 -15.38 -17.38
CA GLU A 223 1.65 -16.01 -18.69
C GLU A 223 2.66 -15.47 -19.73
N GLN A 224 2.96 -14.18 -19.68
CA GLN A 224 3.94 -13.57 -20.59
C GLN A 224 5.40 -13.85 -20.20
N LEU A 225 5.67 -14.12 -18.91
CA LEU A 225 7.01 -14.48 -18.44
C LEU A 225 7.29 -15.98 -18.62
N GLY A 226 6.28 -16.84 -18.59
CA GLY A 226 6.41 -18.28 -18.85
C GLY A 226 7.40 -18.98 -17.91
N GLU A 227 8.32 -19.76 -18.46
CA GLU A 227 9.31 -20.57 -17.72
C GLU A 227 10.40 -19.74 -16.99
N GLN A 228 10.40 -18.43 -17.15
CA GLN A 228 11.33 -17.52 -16.47
C GLN A 228 11.03 -17.37 -14.98
N VAL A 229 9.95 -17.98 -14.47
CA VAL A 229 9.49 -17.86 -13.10
C VAL A 229 9.77 -19.13 -12.29
N LEU A 230 10.45 -18.97 -11.15
CA LEU A 230 10.72 -20.02 -10.16
C LEU A 230 9.93 -19.70 -8.89
N LEU A 231 9.04 -20.60 -8.47
CA LEU A 231 8.18 -20.45 -7.29
C LEU A 231 8.55 -21.42 -6.19
N GLY A 232 8.32 -21.02 -4.93
CA GLY A 232 8.44 -21.88 -3.76
C GLY A 232 9.88 -22.22 -3.38
N ASP A 233 10.87 -21.50 -3.90
CA ASP A 233 12.28 -21.74 -3.61
C ASP A 233 12.99 -20.40 -3.28
N PRO A 234 12.96 -19.99 -2.01
CA PRO A 234 13.48 -18.69 -1.59
C PRO A 234 15.00 -18.56 -1.79
N ALA A 235 15.44 -17.37 -2.24
CA ALA A 235 16.85 -17.01 -2.21
C ALA A 235 17.34 -16.86 -0.75
N VAL A 236 18.43 -17.50 -0.41
CA VAL A 236 19.01 -17.49 0.96
C VAL A 236 20.33 -16.73 1.06
N ALA A 237 21.09 -16.66 -0.03
CA ALA A 237 22.33 -15.90 -0.10
C ALA A 237 22.56 -15.37 -1.52
N ALA A 238 23.11 -14.17 -1.61
CA ALA A 238 23.60 -13.58 -2.87
C ALA A 238 24.99 -13.01 -2.66
N ILE A 239 25.96 -13.51 -3.41
CA ILE A 239 27.38 -13.16 -3.28
C ILE A 239 27.89 -12.70 -4.66
N ARG A 240 28.63 -11.60 -4.66
CA ARG A 240 29.29 -11.11 -5.88
C ARG A 240 30.59 -11.88 -6.10
N GLU A 241 30.67 -12.62 -7.19
CA GLU A 241 31.84 -13.38 -7.62
C GLU A 241 32.39 -12.81 -8.92
N GLY A 242 33.44 -12.02 -8.83
CA GLY A 242 34.00 -11.33 -10.00
C GLY A 242 32.96 -10.39 -10.65
N LYS A 243 32.57 -10.72 -11.89
CA LYS A 243 31.61 -9.89 -12.66
C LYS A 243 30.15 -10.34 -12.54
N GLN A 244 29.87 -11.46 -11.86
CA GLN A 244 28.52 -12.02 -11.76
C GLN A 244 28.06 -12.12 -10.30
N TRP A 245 26.76 -12.11 -10.12
CA TRP A 245 26.10 -12.51 -8.88
C TRP A 245 25.89 -14.02 -8.90
N CYS A 246 26.22 -14.67 -7.80
CA CYS A 246 25.86 -16.05 -7.49
C CYS A 246 24.81 -16.03 -6.39
N VAL A 247 23.61 -16.52 -6.69
CA VAL A 247 22.48 -16.58 -5.76
C VAL A 247 22.18 -18.02 -5.44
N GLU A 248 22.20 -18.34 -4.15
CA GLU A 248 21.85 -19.66 -3.62
C GLU A 248 20.36 -19.66 -3.22
N LEU A 249 19.63 -20.67 -3.66
CA LEU A 249 18.25 -20.95 -3.27
C LEU A 249 18.19 -21.96 -2.12
N ALA A 250 17.06 -22.01 -1.41
CA ALA A 250 16.87 -22.94 -0.30
C ALA A 250 16.99 -24.42 -0.69
N SER A 251 16.68 -24.75 -1.93
CA SER A 251 16.91 -26.10 -2.51
C SER A 251 18.37 -26.47 -2.70
N GLY A 252 19.31 -25.52 -2.51
CA GLY A 252 20.73 -25.67 -2.83
C GLY A 252 21.06 -25.35 -4.30
N LYS A 253 20.07 -25.02 -5.14
CA LYS A 253 20.30 -24.57 -6.51
C LYS A 253 21.02 -23.24 -6.52
N GLN A 254 22.02 -23.09 -7.37
CA GLN A 254 22.74 -21.84 -7.60
C GLN A 254 22.37 -21.24 -8.95
N LEU A 255 22.10 -19.94 -8.94
CA LEU A 255 21.79 -19.14 -10.12
C LEU A 255 22.85 -18.06 -10.31
N ARG A 256 23.26 -17.82 -11.57
CA ARG A 256 24.23 -16.77 -11.90
C ARG A 256 23.59 -15.71 -12.77
N ALA A 257 23.94 -14.45 -12.53
CA ALA A 257 23.42 -13.32 -13.31
C ALA A 257 24.43 -12.17 -13.39
N ASP A 258 24.34 -11.38 -14.45
CA ASP A 258 25.12 -10.15 -14.60
C ASP A 258 24.55 -9.02 -13.72
N GLU A 259 23.21 -8.97 -13.61
CA GLU A 259 22.46 -7.98 -12.82
C GLU A 259 21.59 -8.69 -11.80
N LEU A 260 21.56 -8.20 -10.56
CA LEU A 260 20.70 -8.69 -9.48
C LEU A 260 19.71 -7.61 -9.06
N VAL A 261 18.41 -7.92 -9.10
CA VAL A 261 17.34 -7.04 -8.64
C VAL A 261 16.72 -7.63 -7.38
N MET A 262 16.85 -6.93 -6.25
CA MET A 262 16.16 -7.27 -5.00
C MET A 262 14.81 -6.55 -4.98
N ALA A 263 13.75 -7.27 -5.36
CA ALA A 263 12.37 -6.78 -5.43
C ALA A 263 11.50 -7.28 -4.26
N CYS A 264 12.13 -7.60 -3.15
CA CYS A 264 11.53 -7.99 -1.87
C CYS A 264 11.60 -6.86 -0.84
N HIS A 265 11.20 -7.11 0.41
CA HIS A 265 11.36 -6.15 1.50
C HIS A 265 12.83 -5.83 1.73
N SER A 266 13.12 -4.59 2.12
CA SER A 266 14.50 -4.11 2.29
C SER A 266 15.27 -4.90 3.34
N ASP A 267 14.64 -5.27 4.44
CA ASP A 267 15.23 -6.12 5.50
C ASP A 267 15.52 -7.54 5.02
N GLN A 268 14.68 -8.12 4.15
CA GLN A 268 14.93 -9.39 3.50
C GLN A 268 16.13 -9.29 2.54
N ALA A 269 16.14 -8.24 1.69
CA ALA A 269 17.24 -7.97 0.80
C ALA A 269 18.58 -7.81 1.57
N SER A 270 18.55 -7.09 2.70
CA SER A 270 19.72 -6.93 3.59
C SER A 270 20.24 -8.26 4.13
N ARG A 271 19.34 -9.21 4.44
CA ARG A 271 19.74 -10.55 4.91
C ARG A 271 20.30 -11.44 3.81
N ILE A 272 19.74 -11.35 2.59
CA ILE A 272 20.10 -12.20 1.45
C ILE A 272 21.43 -11.74 0.84
N VAL A 273 21.61 -10.45 0.57
CA VAL A 273 22.82 -9.91 -0.08
C VAL A 273 23.99 -9.89 0.91
N LYS A 274 25.01 -10.70 0.68
CA LYS A 274 26.19 -10.79 1.56
C LYS A 274 27.28 -9.79 1.16
N SER A 275 27.40 -9.46 -0.12
CA SER A 275 28.41 -8.54 -0.67
C SER A 275 27.87 -7.10 -0.78
N GLN A 276 27.37 -6.54 0.34
CA GLN A 276 26.84 -5.17 0.40
C GLN A 276 27.94 -4.15 0.66
N SER A 277 27.91 -3.00 -0.04
CA SER A 277 28.65 -1.82 0.39
C SER A 277 28.04 -1.21 1.67
N PRO A 278 28.80 -0.39 2.42
CA PRO A 278 28.24 0.31 3.59
C PRO A 278 27.00 1.18 3.24
N ALA A 279 27.00 1.80 2.07
CA ALA A 279 25.87 2.62 1.59
C ALA A 279 24.63 1.76 1.27
N GLN A 280 24.84 0.63 0.57
CA GLN A 280 23.77 -0.33 0.30
C GLN A 280 23.16 -0.87 1.60
N ARG A 281 24.01 -1.22 2.58
CA ARG A 281 23.55 -1.67 3.89
C ARG A 281 22.73 -0.62 4.62
N LEU A 282 23.13 0.66 4.55
CA LEU A 282 22.38 1.77 5.15
C LEU A 282 20.97 1.86 4.55
N VAL A 283 20.85 1.82 3.22
CA VAL A 283 19.58 1.92 2.51
C VAL A 283 18.70 0.69 2.77
N LEU A 284 19.26 -0.51 2.69
CA LEU A 284 18.50 -1.74 2.89
C LEU A 284 18.00 -1.92 4.35
N ASN A 285 18.62 -1.28 5.33
CA ASN A 285 18.17 -1.26 6.72
C ASN A 285 17.44 0.05 7.11
N SER A 286 17.01 0.85 6.13
CA SER A 286 16.34 2.13 6.40
C SER A 286 14.89 1.97 6.87
N VAL A 287 14.19 0.94 6.44
CA VAL A 287 12.76 0.75 6.69
C VAL A 287 12.54 -0.43 7.63
N ARG A 288 11.75 -0.20 8.67
CA ARG A 288 11.23 -1.24 9.55
C ARG A 288 9.91 -1.78 9.00
N TYR A 289 9.60 -3.03 9.33
CA TYR A 289 8.35 -3.66 8.92
C TYR A 289 7.54 -4.07 10.13
N GLN A 290 6.23 -3.83 10.05
CA GLN A 290 5.25 -4.26 11.04
C GLN A 290 4.41 -5.38 10.47
N THR A 291 4.33 -6.49 11.21
CA THR A 291 3.43 -7.59 10.89
C THR A 291 1.98 -7.18 11.16
N ASN A 292 1.11 -7.43 10.20
CA ASN A 292 -0.33 -7.24 10.29
C ASN A 292 -1.05 -8.54 9.92
N ILE A 293 -2.02 -8.91 10.73
CA ILE A 293 -2.85 -10.10 10.48
C ILE A 293 -4.12 -9.67 9.75
N ALA A 294 -4.27 -10.12 8.50
CA ALA A 294 -5.50 -9.98 7.73
C ALA A 294 -6.34 -11.26 7.89
N VAL A 295 -7.59 -11.08 8.30
CA VAL A 295 -8.55 -12.20 8.44
C VAL A 295 -9.66 -12.01 7.44
N LEU A 296 -9.78 -12.93 6.49
CA LEU A 296 -10.95 -13.04 5.61
C LEU A 296 -12.04 -13.84 6.32
N HIS A 297 -13.23 -13.25 6.48
CA HIS A 297 -14.32 -13.84 7.25
C HIS A 297 -15.72 -13.41 6.79
N ASN A 298 -16.75 -14.02 7.37
CA ASN A 298 -18.17 -13.69 7.13
C ASN A 298 -18.89 -13.18 8.41
N ASP A 299 -18.14 -12.72 9.42
CA ASP A 299 -18.72 -12.32 10.70
C ASP A 299 -19.08 -10.84 10.71
N GLU A 300 -20.38 -10.51 10.74
CA GLU A 300 -20.88 -9.14 10.81
C GLU A 300 -20.64 -8.47 12.19
N ALA A 301 -20.23 -9.23 13.22
CA ALA A 301 -19.97 -8.66 14.55
C ALA A 301 -18.81 -7.63 14.56
N LEU A 302 -17.90 -7.72 13.58
CA LEU A 302 -16.79 -6.80 13.41
C LEU A 302 -17.16 -5.53 12.62
N MET A 303 -18.40 -5.42 12.17
CA MET A 303 -18.93 -4.23 11.49
C MET A 303 -19.58 -3.24 12.48
N PRO A 304 -19.79 -1.97 12.08
CA PRO A 304 -20.60 -1.06 12.89
C PRO A 304 -21.97 -1.66 13.28
N LYS A 305 -22.44 -1.41 14.50
CA LYS A 305 -23.73 -1.93 14.97
C LYS A 305 -24.91 -1.46 14.11
N ARG A 306 -24.82 -0.23 13.59
CA ARG A 306 -25.85 0.37 12.74
C ARG A 306 -25.51 0.14 11.28
N LYS A 307 -26.39 -0.57 10.56
CA LYS A 307 -26.18 -0.81 9.12
C LYS A 307 -26.08 0.49 8.30
N ALA A 308 -26.72 1.57 8.74
CA ALA A 308 -26.59 2.90 8.11
C ALA A 308 -25.17 3.49 8.22
N ALA A 309 -24.34 2.99 9.13
CA ALA A 309 -22.93 3.38 9.26
C ALA A 309 -21.99 2.48 8.47
N TRP A 310 -22.45 1.37 7.89
CA TRP A 310 -21.60 0.47 7.11
C TRP A 310 -21.00 1.18 5.90
N SER A 311 -19.73 0.96 5.69
CA SER A 311 -18.94 1.53 4.60
C SER A 311 -18.02 0.47 4.01
N SER A 312 -17.40 0.77 2.90
CA SER A 312 -16.37 -0.10 2.35
C SER A 312 -15.18 -0.26 3.31
N TRP A 313 -14.83 0.82 4.04
CA TRP A 313 -13.78 0.86 5.06
C TRP A 313 -14.39 1.19 6.40
N ASN A 314 -14.26 0.30 7.39
CA ASN A 314 -14.88 0.46 8.70
C ASN A 314 -13.81 0.42 9.80
N TYR A 315 -13.52 1.57 10.40
CA TYR A 315 -12.65 1.68 11.55
C TYR A 315 -13.43 1.31 12.81
N LEU A 316 -12.92 0.33 13.53
CA LEU A 316 -13.43 -0.10 14.81
C LEU A 316 -12.40 0.19 15.91
N GLY A 317 -12.70 1.13 16.80
CA GLY A 317 -11.95 1.39 18.03
C GLY A 317 -12.67 0.77 19.22
N GLU A 318 -11.95 0.03 20.04
CA GLU A 318 -12.45 -0.52 21.31
C GLU A 318 -11.66 0.08 22.47
N GLN A 319 -12.32 0.88 23.29
CA GLN A 319 -11.71 1.50 24.45
C GLN A 319 -11.89 0.59 25.65
N GLN A 320 -10.79 0.08 26.19
CA GLN A 320 -10.75 -0.57 27.50
C GLN A 320 -10.41 0.48 28.55
N ASP A 321 -10.89 0.28 29.77
CA ASP A 321 -10.79 1.27 30.88
C ASP A 321 -9.36 1.81 31.06
N GLY A 322 -9.19 3.11 30.77
CA GLY A 322 -7.95 3.86 31.01
C GLY A 322 -6.79 3.63 30.02
N SER A 323 -6.96 2.78 28.99
CA SER A 323 -5.97 2.55 27.95
C SER A 323 -6.32 3.29 26.65
N ASP A 324 -5.33 3.47 25.78
CA ASP A 324 -5.59 3.88 24.41
C ASP A 324 -6.42 2.82 23.68
N PRO A 325 -7.34 3.22 22.79
CA PRO A 325 -8.24 2.27 22.16
C PRO A 325 -7.47 1.31 21.25
N SER A 326 -7.65 0.00 21.46
CA SER A 326 -7.26 -1.00 20.47
C SER A 326 -8.09 -0.80 19.21
N VAL A 327 -7.46 -0.91 18.04
CA VAL A 327 -8.09 -0.57 16.76
C VAL A 327 -7.98 -1.69 15.74
N SER A 328 -9.03 -1.87 14.95
CA SER A 328 -9.02 -2.73 13.78
C SER A 328 -9.69 -2.04 12.59
N MET A 329 -9.31 -2.46 11.38
CA MET A 329 -9.92 -2.02 10.13
C MET A 329 -10.62 -3.19 9.46
N THR A 330 -11.91 -3.04 9.23
CA THR A 330 -12.72 -4.03 8.51
C THR A 330 -13.16 -3.50 7.15
N TYR A 331 -12.72 -4.16 6.09
CA TYR A 331 -13.14 -3.89 4.71
C TYR A 331 -14.38 -4.73 4.39
N TRP A 332 -15.45 -4.08 3.94
CA TRP A 332 -16.64 -4.77 3.44
C TRP A 332 -16.49 -5.05 1.95
N MET A 333 -16.07 -6.25 1.63
CA MET A 333 -15.65 -6.62 0.30
C MET A 333 -16.79 -6.66 -0.72
N ASN A 334 -18.04 -6.89 -0.27
CA ASN A 334 -19.20 -6.83 -1.17
C ASN A 334 -19.43 -5.41 -1.74
N SER A 335 -19.15 -4.36 -0.96
CA SER A 335 -19.19 -2.98 -1.43
C SER A 335 -17.92 -2.63 -2.21
N LEU A 336 -16.76 -2.99 -1.67
CA LEU A 336 -15.47 -2.61 -2.21
C LEU A 336 -15.14 -3.32 -3.54
N GLN A 337 -15.46 -4.62 -3.67
CA GLN A 337 -15.22 -5.39 -4.88
C GLN A 337 -16.50 -5.77 -5.63
N ASN A 338 -17.65 -5.22 -5.26
CA ASN A 338 -18.95 -5.51 -5.88
C ASN A 338 -19.18 -7.02 -6.06
N LEU A 339 -18.94 -7.80 -5.01
CA LEU A 339 -19.05 -9.26 -5.05
C LEU A 339 -20.50 -9.69 -5.34
N ASN A 340 -20.70 -10.48 -6.41
CA ASN A 340 -22.01 -10.97 -6.79
C ASN A 340 -22.45 -12.15 -5.89
N THR A 341 -22.65 -11.87 -4.61
CA THR A 341 -23.09 -12.85 -3.61
C THR A 341 -23.94 -12.20 -2.53
N ARG A 342 -24.87 -12.99 -1.94
CA ARG A 342 -25.66 -12.55 -0.78
C ARG A 342 -24.92 -12.70 0.54
N THR A 343 -23.85 -13.49 0.58
CA THR A 343 -22.99 -13.62 1.76
C THR A 343 -22.11 -12.38 1.87
N ASN A 344 -22.09 -11.75 3.04
CA ASN A 344 -21.13 -10.68 3.31
C ASN A 344 -19.73 -11.28 3.55
N TYR A 345 -18.74 -10.72 2.87
CA TYR A 345 -17.32 -11.00 3.07
C TYR A 345 -16.62 -9.76 3.62
N PHE A 346 -15.78 -10.01 4.58
CA PHE A 346 -14.99 -8.96 5.24
C PHE A 346 -13.51 -9.37 5.28
N VAL A 347 -12.64 -8.39 5.16
CA VAL A 347 -11.23 -8.54 5.51
C VAL A 347 -10.96 -7.61 6.67
N THR A 348 -10.59 -8.16 7.82
CA THR A 348 -10.26 -7.36 9.01
C THR A 348 -8.77 -7.43 9.27
N LEU A 349 -8.12 -6.25 9.33
CA LEU A 349 -6.74 -6.11 9.76
C LEU A 349 -6.67 -5.97 11.28
N ASN A 350 -5.80 -6.79 11.89
CA ASN A 350 -5.51 -6.78 13.33
C ASN A 350 -6.80 -6.76 14.17
N PRO A 351 -7.64 -7.80 14.07
CA PRO A 351 -8.94 -7.82 14.72
C PRO A 351 -8.79 -7.68 16.25
N VAL A 352 -9.36 -6.62 16.83
CA VAL A 352 -9.48 -6.45 18.29
C VAL A 352 -10.58 -7.32 18.87
N LEU A 353 -11.57 -7.65 18.03
CA LEU A 353 -12.59 -8.65 18.32
C LEU A 353 -12.37 -9.81 17.35
N GLU A 354 -12.09 -10.99 17.87
CA GLU A 354 -11.90 -12.18 17.03
C GLU A 354 -13.20 -12.61 16.37
N PRO A 355 -13.22 -12.83 15.04
CA PRO A 355 -14.37 -13.40 14.39
C PRO A 355 -14.63 -14.85 14.86
N GLU A 356 -15.88 -15.28 14.87
CA GLU A 356 -16.24 -16.65 15.19
C GLU A 356 -15.48 -17.65 14.31
N LYS A 357 -14.90 -18.68 14.91
CA LYS A 357 -14.01 -19.64 14.21
C LYS A 357 -14.62 -20.25 12.95
N ASN A 358 -15.92 -20.57 12.99
CA ASN A 358 -16.67 -21.15 11.87
C ASN A 358 -16.99 -20.14 10.75
N LYS A 359 -16.75 -18.85 10.98
CA LYS A 359 -16.93 -17.77 10.00
C LYS A 359 -15.60 -17.32 9.39
N VAL A 360 -14.47 -17.77 9.90
CA VAL A 360 -13.15 -17.47 9.34
C VAL A 360 -12.93 -18.31 8.07
N VAL A 361 -12.59 -17.65 6.98
CA VAL A 361 -12.20 -18.30 5.72
C VAL A 361 -10.69 -18.51 5.68
N GLN A 362 -9.91 -17.45 5.95
CA GLN A 362 -8.46 -17.54 5.92
C GLN A 362 -7.82 -16.45 6.80
N ARG A 363 -6.66 -16.75 7.39
CA ARG A 363 -5.76 -15.80 8.05
C ARG A 363 -4.50 -15.66 7.21
N ILE A 364 -4.05 -14.44 7.03
CA ILE A 364 -2.89 -14.11 6.21
C ILE A 364 -2.05 -13.10 6.98
N GLU A 365 -0.75 -13.36 7.02
CA GLU A 365 0.21 -12.43 7.60
C GLU A 365 0.79 -11.55 6.49
N TYR A 366 0.73 -10.24 6.70
CA TYR A 366 1.37 -9.25 5.85
C TYR A 366 2.37 -8.43 6.67
N ALA A 367 3.45 -8.03 6.04
CA ALA A 367 4.40 -7.09 6.63
C ALA A 367 4.34 -5.76 5.87
N HIS A 368 4.04 -4.69 6.59
CA HIS A 368 3.95 -3.35 6.01
C HIS A 368 5.13 -2.47 6.44
N PRO A 369 5.70 -1.67 5.54
CA PRO A 369 6.76 -0.74 5.89
C PRO A 369 6.25 0.35 6.83
N VAL A 370 7.04 0.70 7.83
CA VAL A 370 6.79 1.80 8.76
C VAL A 370 7.73 2.94 8.41
N PHE A 371 7.16 4.07 8.02
CA PHE A 371 7.91 5.27 7.62
C PHE A 371 8.00 6.26 8.79
N ASP A 372 9.22 6.58 9.18
CA ASP A 372 9.56 7.63 10.13
C ASP A 372 10.56 8.62 9.50
N SER A 373 10.90 9.69 10.21
CA SER A 373 11.85 10.70 9.72
C SER A 373 13.23 10.12 9.39
N ASP A 374 13.65 9.09 10.12
CA ASP A 374 14.93 8.42 9.90
C ASP A 374 14.92 7.61 8.60
N SER A 375 13.81 6.90 8.33
CA SER A 375 13.66 6.13 7.10
C SER A 375 13.61 7.05 5.86
N GLU A 376 12.90 8.16 5.92
CA GLU A 376 12.88 9.16 4.84
C GLU A 376 14.30 9.69 4.54
N SER A 377 15.05 10.06 5.59
CA SER A 377 16.43 10.55 5.44
C SER A 377 17.35 9.53 4.77
N ARG A 378 17.29 8.26 5.19
CA ARG A 378 18.14 7.19 4.64
C ARG A 378 17.74 6.81 3.22
N LEU A 379 16.45 6.84 2.88
CA LEU A 379 15.95 6.60 1.53
C LEU A 379 16.40 7.65 0.51
N ASN A 380 16.78 8.86 0.94
CA ASN A 380 17.40 9.85 0.06
C ASN A 380 18.76 9.39 -0.52
N ALA A 381 19.40 8.40 0.08
CA ALA A 381 20.63 7.80 -0.46
C ALA A 381 20.35 6.71 -1.51
N LEU A 382 19.10 6.29 -1.71
CA LEU A 382 18.75 5.23 -2.66
C LEU A 382 19.28 5.46 -4.08
N PRO A 383 19.21 6.65 -4.69
CA PRO A 383 19.76 6.89 -6.02
C PRO A 383 21.27 6.66 -6.13
N LEU A 384 22.02 6.81 -5.02
CA LEU A 384 23.46 6.64 -4.99
C LEU A 384 23.90 5.16 -5.01
N VAL A 385 23.00 4.25 -4.60
CA VAL A 385 23.31 2.83 -4.50
C VAL A 385 22.69 1.98 -5.60
N GLN A 386 21.78 2.57 -6.40
CA GLN A 386 21.16 1.87 -7.52
C GLN A 386 22.19 1.55 -8.61
N GLY A 387 22.31 0.26 -8.93
CA GLY A 387 23.27 -0.25 -9.92
C GLY A 387 24.72 -0.35 -9.42
N GLU A 388 25.01 0.05 -8.19
CA GLU A 388 26.33 -0.15 -7.58
C GLU A 388 26.63 -1.66 -7.51
N ASN A 389 27.76 -2.08 -8.12
CA ASN A 389 28.12 -3.48 -8.27
C ASN A 389 27.06 -4.33 -8.99
N HIS A 390 26.26 -3.73 -9.87
CA HIS A 390 25.16 -4.39 -10.57
C HIS A 390 24.07 -4.95 -9.63
N LEU A 391 23.90 -4.33 -8.46
CA LEU A 391 22.82 -4.57 -7.52
C LEU A 391 21.79 -3.46 -7.66
N TRP A 392 20.55 -3.87 -7.85
CA TRP A 392 19.40 -2.99 -7.96
C TRP A 392 18.38 -3.33 -6.87
N VAL A 393 17.68 -2.33 -6.39
CA VAL A 393 16.61 -2.54 -5.40
C VAL A 393 15.32 -1.94 -5.89
N ALA A 394 14.23 -2.68 -5.72
CA ALA A 394 12.88 -2.25 -6.04
C ALA A 394 11.90 -2.70 -4.95
N GLY A 395 10.85 -1.93 -4.75
CA GLY A 395 9.84 -2.24 -3.73
C GLY A 395 8.96 -1.03 -3.45
N ALA A 396 7.74 -1.25 -2.99
CA ALA A 396 6.86 -0.18 -2.57
C ALA A 396 7.46 0.67 -1.43
N TRP A 397 8.37 0.09 -0.64
CA TRP A 397 9.10 0.74 0.44
C TRP A 397 10.06 1.85 -0.03
N THR A 398 10.39 1.90 -1.31
CA THR A 398 11.19 3.01 -1.91
C THR A 398 10.37 4.28 -2.12
N GLY A 399 9.07 4.23 -1.88
CA GLY A 399 8.12 5.34 -1.91
C GLY A 399 7.29 5.39 -0.63
N TYR A 400 5.97 5.44 -0.76
CA TYR A 400 5.02 5.52 0.37
C TYR A 400 4.35 4.18 0.72
N GLY A 401 4.79 3.08 0.13
CA GLY A 401 4.26 1.75 0.38
C GLY A 401 3.06 1.35 -0.49
N PHE A 402 2.71 2.14 -1.50
CA PHE A 402 1.58 1.84 -2.38
C PHE A 402 1.98 1.04 -3.63
N HIS A 403 1.00 0.45 -4.28
CA HIS A 403 1.21 -0.39 -5.47
C HIS A 403 1.89 0.38 -6.63
N GLU A 404 1.52 1.65 -6.79
CA GLU A 404 2.18 2.54 -7.77
C GLU A 404 3.67 2.74 -7.46
N ASP A 405 4.02 2.92 -6.17
CA ASP A 405 5.43 3.07 -5.76
C ASP A 405 6.23 1.80 -6.08
N GLY A 406 5.64 0.64 -5.79
CA GLY A 406 6.25 -0.64 -6.12
C GLY A 406 6.45 -0.81 -7.61
N MET A 407 5.44 -0.50 -8.42
CA MET A 407 5.54 -0.57 -9.87
C MET A 407 6.57 0.41 -10.42
N ARG A 408 6.53 1.67 -9.98
CA ARG A 408 7.49 2.70 -10.40
C ARG A 408 8.93 2.24 -10.17
N SER A 409 9.23 1.71 -8.98
CA SER A 409 10.58 1.24 -8.66
C SER A 409 11.06 0.13 -9.58
N GLY A 410 10.18 -0.82 -9.94
CA GLY A 410 10.49 -1.89 -10.90
C GLY A 410 10.71 -1.37 -12.31
N VAL A 411 9.86 -0.44 -12.76
CA VAL A 411 9.97 0.22 -14.07
C VAL A 411 11.29 1.02 -14.19
N GLU A 412 11.66 1.77 -13.15
CA GLU A 412 12.91 2.55 -13.11
C GLU A 412 14.14 1.66 -13.20
N VAL A 413 14.15 0.55 -12.44
CA VAL A 413 15.23 -0.44 -12.48
C VAL A 413 15.33 -1.06 -13.88
N ALA A 414 14.22 -1.48 -14.47
CA ALA A 414 14.21 -2.06 -15.81
C ALA A 414 14.72 -1.06 -16.86
N HIS A 415 14.30 0.19 -16.78
CA HIS A 415 14.75 1.26 -17.68
C HIS A 415 16.26 1.48 -17.57
N ALA A 416 16.81 1.51 -16.36
CA ALA A 416 18.23 1.67 -16.12
C ALA A 416 19.05 0.47 -16.64
N ILE A 417 18.65 -0.78 -16.33
CA ILE A 417 19.34 -2.01 -16.77
C ILE A 417 19.37 -2.10 -18.30
N SER A 418 18.28 -1.72 -18.98
CA SER A 418 18.18 -1.74 -20.45
C SER A 418 18.95 -0.61 -21.14
N GLY A 419 19.57 0.30 -20.38
CA GLY A 419 20.23 1.50 -20.92
C GLY A 419 19.25 2.46 -21.60
N GLY A 420 18.08 2.62 -21.01
CA GLY A 420 17.04 3.54 -21.48
C GLY A 420 16.12 2.99 -22.58
N LYS A 421 16.18 1.70 -22.87
CA LYS A 421 15.47 1.10 -24.02
C LYS A 421 14.19 0.35 -23.66
N ALA A 422 13.93 0.12 -22.37
CA ALA A 422 12.76 -0.65 -21.93
C ALA A 422 11.42 0.09 -22.11
N LEU A 423 11.45 1.42 -22.22
CA LEU A 423 10.25 2.24 -22.26
C LEU A 423 10.11 2.98 -23.58
N ASP A 424 8.95 2.94 -24.18
CA ASP A 424 8.53 3.85 -25.23
C ASP A 424 8.11 5.22 -24.66
N LYS A 425 7.74 6.16 -25.55
CA LYS A 425 7.34 7.52 -25.13
C LYS A 425 6.15 7.52 -24.17
N ALA A 426 5.13 6.69 -24.41
CA ALA A 426 3.93 6.67 -23.58
C ALA A 426 4.22 6.14 -22.15
N TRP A 427 5.14 5.18 -22.03
CA TRP A 427 5.62 4.69 -20.75
C TRP A 427 6.52 5.68 -20.03
N LEU A 428 7.36 6.43 -20.77
CA LEU A 428 8.16 7.51 -20.21
C LEU A 428 7.27 8.64 -19.67
N ASP A 429 6.22 9.04 -20.39
CA ASP A 429 5.27 10.04 -19.94
C ASP A 429 4.53 9.57 -18.66
N ALA A 430 4.13 8.31 -18.58
CA ALA A 430 3.53 7.74 -17.38
C ALA A 430 4.52 7.67 -16.19
N LEU A 431 5.79 7.35 -16.46
CA LEU A 431 6.84 7.36 -15.43
C LEU A 431 7.09 8.76 -14.88
N ILE A 432 7.15 9.78 -15.75
CA ILE A 432 7.28 11.18 -15.36
C ILE A 432 6.08 11.57 -14.48
N ALA A 433 4.86 11.30 -14.93
CA ALA A 433 3.66 11.58 -14.15
C ALA A 433 3.67 10.92 -12.77
N SER A 434 4.12 9.66 -12.67
CA SER A 434 4.26 8.95 -11.40
C SER A 434 5.36 9.56 -10.50
N ARG A 435 6.45 10.04 -11.07
CA ARG A 435 7.52 10.77 -10.35
C ARG A 435 7.05 12.12 -9.84
N ASP A 436 6.35 12.88 -10.67
CA ASP A 436 5.81 14.20 -10.32
C ASP A 436 4.89 14.13 -9.10
N LEU A 437 4.12 13.06 -8.95
CA LEU A 437 3.33 12.80 -7.74
C LEU A 437 4.21 12.69 -6.48
N ILE A 438 5.48 12.33 -6.62
CA ILE A 438 6.46 12.28 -5.51
C ILE A 438 7.35 13.53 -5.49
N GLU A 439 7.84 14.02 -6.62
CA GLU A 439 8.80 15.14 -6.74
C GLU A 439 8.17 16.49 -6.48
N GLN A 440 6.93 16.71 -6.85
CA GLN A 440 6.15 17.83 -6.28
C GLN A 440 6.14 17.80 -4.74
N LYS A 441 6.58 16.67 -4.19
CA LYS A 441 6.78 16.40 -2.77
C LYS A 441 8.22 16.75 -2.30
N LYS A 442 9.25 16.73 -3.18
CA LYS A 442 10.67 16.98 -2.80
C LYS A 442 11.13 18.40 -3.12
N ASP A 443 10.80 18.93 -4.29
CA ASP A 443 11.32 20.25 -4.73
C ASP A 443 10.80 21.44 -3.91
N LYS A 444 9.64 21.29 -3.27
CA LYS A 444 9.13 22.29 -2.32
C LYS A 444 9.70 22.15 -0.89
N ALA A 445 10.53 21.15 -0.66
CA ALA A 445 11.23 20.97 0.62
C ALA A 445 12.69 21.47 0.57
N ALA A 446 13.21 21.75 -0.63
CA ALA A 446 14.59 22.20 -0.86
C ALA A 446 14.70 23.69 -1.24
N ALA A 447 13.59 24.40 -1.40
CA ALA A 447 13.50 25.84 -1.62
C ALA A 447 12.94 26.54 -0.38
#